data_7f1512f61a56ac9edea6ef565b86b6e0
#
_entry.id   7f1512f61a56ac9edea6ef565b86b6e0
#
_cell.length_a   1.000
_cell.length_b   1.000
_cell.length_c   1.000
_cell.angle_alpha   90.00
_cell.angle_beta   90.00
_cell.angle_gamma   90.00
#
_symmetry.space_group_name_H-M   'P 1'
#
loop_
_entity.id
_entity.type
_entity.pdbx_description
1 polymer ?
#
loop_
_entity_poly.entity_id
_entity_poly.type
_entity_poly.pdbx_seq_one_letter_code
_entity_poly.pdbx_strand_id
1 'polypeptide(L)'
;MPTFLREVHMKRHNLLDILFRNVTRLSAFAVLLLLVAIIVSLIIGSLPSIKTFHFRFFTSAEWDPVTNEFGALVPIVGTLVTSAIALLIAIPVSFGIALFLTELSPRWLRRPLGIAIELLAGIPSIIYGMWGLFVFAPMFADHVQPWLIEKLGPLPIFGPLFQGIPMGIGVLTAGIILAIMVIPFIASVMRDVFEVVPTLLKESAYGLGATTWEVMWHVVLPYTKIGVAGGIMLGLGRALGETMAVTFVIGNAHKLSASLLMPGNSISSALANEFNEAVGELYTSALVELGLILFLITFIVLSLARYMLYMLTKREGSTT
;
A
#
# COMPACT_ATOMS: atom_id res chain seq x y z
N MET A 1 44.82 42.45 -2.24
CA MET A 1 43.77 42.14 -1.26
C MET A 1 42.62 41.24 -1.75
N PRO A 2 42.49 40.83 -3.03
CA PRO A 2 41.39 39.91 -3.45
C PRO A 2 41.66 38.41 -3.33
N THR A 3 42.93 37.97 -3.31
CA THR A 3 43.27 36.52 -3.27
C THR A 3 43.08 35.87 -1.90
N PHE A 4 43.35 36.54 -0.84
CA PHE A 4 43.21 36.03 0.54
C PHE A 4 41.75 35.77 0.95
N LEU A 5 40.85 36.65 0.58
CA LEU A 5 39.38 36.48 0.80
C LEU A 5 38.79 35.34 -0.01
N ARG A 6 39.33 35.06 -1.19
CA ARG A 6 38.90 33.97 -2.07
C ARG A 6 39.35 32.60 -1.52
N GLU A 7 40.54 32.51 -0.95
CA GLU A 7 41.04 31.29 -0.30
C GLU A 7 40.30 30.96 1.00
N VAL A 8 39.98 31.97 1.81
CA VAL A 8 39.17 31.79 3.02
C VAL A 8 37.75 31.34 2.70
N HIS A 9 37.14 31.88 1.65
CA HIS A 9 35.81 31.47 1.17
C HIS A 9 35.82 30.02 0.64
N MET A 10 36.82 29.65 -0.18
CA MET A 10 36.95 28.28 -0.68
C MET A 10 37.20 27.26 0.45
N LYS A 11 38.03 27.57 1.44
CA LYS A 11 38.23 26.69 2.59
C LYS A 11 36.99 26.53 3.44
N ARG A 12 36.18 27.57 3.61
CA ARG A 12 34.93 27.54 4.36
C ARG A 12 33.84 26.72 3.63
N HIS A 13 33.75 26.84 2.31
CA HIS A 13 32.87 25.99 1.49
C HIS A 13 33.28 24.52 1.58
N ASN A 14 34.57 24.21 1.47
CA ASN A 14 35.04 22.83 1.61
C ASN A 14 34.75 22.23 3.00
N LEU A 15 34.84 23.01 4.07
CA LEU A 15 34.49 22.56 5.42
C LEU A 15 32.98 22.29 5.56
N LEU A 16 32.14 23.16 5.04
CA LEU A 16 30.68 22.99 5.04
C LEU A 16 30.26 21.78 4.21
N ASP A 17 30.87 21.56 3.06
CA ASP A 17 30.61 20.38 2.21
C ASP A 17 31.03 19.09 2.89
N ILE A 18 32.19 19.07 3.57
CA ILE A 18 32.65 17.92 4.34
C ILE A 18 31.69 17.64 5.52
N LEU A 19 31.30 18.68 6.25
CA LEU A 19 30.34 18.55 7.35
C LEU A 19 29.00 18.02 6.85
N PHE A 20 28.44 18.62 5.79
CA PHE A 20 27.19 18.17 5.18
C PHE A 20 27.25 16.71 4.75
N ARG A 21 28.30 16.33 4.03
CA ARG A 21 28.52 14.95 3.59
C ARG A 21 28.59 13.97 4.75
N ASN A 22 29.30 14.35 5.83
CA ASN A 22 29.44 13.49 7.01
C ASN A 22 28.12 13.38 7.78
N VAL A 23 27.39 14.47 7.97
CA VAL A 23 26.07 14.46 8.60
C VAL A 23 25.10 13.60 7.80
N THR A 24 25.06 13.74 6.46
CA THR A 24 24.20 12.92 5.59
C THR A 24 24.56 11.43 5.69
N ARG A 25 25.86 11.10 5.69
CA ARG A 25 26.31 9.70 5.87
C ARG A 25 25.93 9.14 7.23
N LEU A 26 26.13 9.93 8.29
CA LEU A 26 25.77 9.53 9.65
C LEU A 26 24.26 9.31 9.79
N SER A 27 23.44 10.19 9.21
CA SER A 27 21.99 10.04 9.18
C SER A 27 21.56 8.78 8.42
N ALA A 28 22.14 8.51 7.26
CA ALA A 28 21.88 7.29 6.50
C ALA A 28 22.26 6.02 7.27
N PHE A 29 23.43 6.05 7.96
CA PHE A 29 23.86 4.95 8.81
C PHE A 29 22.97 4.75 10.03
N ALA A 30 22.51 5.84 10.66
CA ALA A 30 21.57 5.78 11.79
C ALA A 30 20.24 5.14 11.39
N VAL A 31 19.69 5.49 10.22
CA VAL A 31 18.46 4.86 9.70
C VAL A 31 18.68 3.36 9.45
N LEU A 32 19.80 2.98 8.84
CA LEU A 32 20.13 1.57 8.62
C LEU A 32 20.25 0.80 9.95
N LEU A 33 20.91 1.39 10.93
CA LEU A 33 21.09 0.80 12.25
C LEU A 33 19.75 0.62 12.97
N LEU A 34 18.86 1.61 12.90
CA LEU A 34 17.50 1.51 13.44
C LEU A 34 16.71 0.38 12.76
N LEU A 35 16.80 0.26 11.44
CA LEU A 35 16.14 -0.84 10.72
C LEU A 35 16.64 -2.21 11.20
N VAL A 36 17.96 -2.37 11.30
CA VAL A 36 18.56 -3.61 11.80
C VAL A 36 18.12 -3.88 13.25
N ALA A 37 18.11 -2.86 14.11
CA ALA A 37 17.68 -2.98 15.50
C ALA A 37 16.21 -3.43 15.61
N ILE A 38 15.32 -2.90 14.76
CA ILE A 38 13.91 -3.32 14.71
C ILE A 38 13.82 -4.80 14.30
N ILE A 39 14.52 -5.20 13.24
CA ILE A 39 14.49 -6.59 12.77
C ILE A 39 15.00 -7.54 13.86
N VAL A 40 16.11 -7.21 14.49
CA VAL A 40 16.69 -8.01 15.59
C VAL A 40 15.72 -8.10 16.77
N SER A 41 15.09 -6.99 17.14
CA SER A 41 14.07 -6.95 18.21
C SER A 41 12.86 -7.84 17.88
N LEU A 42 12.36 -7.78 16.64
CA LEU A 42 11.27 -8.63 16.19
C LEU A 42 11.66 -10.13 16.22
N ILE A 43 12.86 -10.47 15.76
CA ILE A 43 13.35 -11.87 15.80
C ILE A 43 13.47 -12.36 17.24
N ILE A 44 14.09 -11.57 18.13
CA ILE A 44 14.25 -11.96 19.53
C ILE A 44 12.89 -12.10 20.22
N GLY A 45 11.98 -11.15 20.02
CA GLY A 45 10.65 -11.16 20.62
C GLY A 45 9.75 -12.28 20.11
N SER A 46 9.96 -12.78 18.88
CA SER A 46 9.20 -13.88 18.29
C SER A 46 9.76 -15.27 18.64
N LEU A 47 10.94 -15.39 19.24
CA LEU A 47 11.58 -16.68 19.53
C LEU A 47 10.74 -17.65 20.36
N PRO A 48 10.02 -17.24 21.44
CA PRO A 48 9.17 -18.14 22.19
C PRO A 48 8.06 -18.78 21.31
N SER A 49 7.39 -17.97 20.50
CA SER A 49 6.33 -18.43 19.58
C SER A 49 6.90 -19.33 18.47
N ILE A 50 7.99 -18.95 17.82
CA ILE A 50 8.67 -19.75 16.79
C ILE A 50 9.09 -21.12 17.33
N LYS A 51 9.60 -21.20 18.56
CA LYS A 51 9.99 -22.47 19.20
C LYS A 51 8.81 -23.35 19.56
N THR A 52 7.65 -22.77 19.89
CA THR A 52 6.44 -23.48 20.28
C THR A 52 5.66 -24.00 19.06
N PHE A 53 5.41 -23.11 18.09
CA PHE A 53 4.51 -23.41 16.98
C PHE A 53 5.23 -23.81 15.69
N HIS A 54 6.50 -23.46 15.51
CA HIS A 54 7.29 -23.77 14.32
C HIS A 54 6.53 -23.36 13.04
N PHE A 55 6.55 -24.20 11.99
CA PHE A 55 5.81 -23.96 10.76
C PHE A 55 4.28 -24.04 10.88
N ARG A 56 3.76 -24.65 11.94
CA ARG A 56 2.31 -24.72 12.20
C ARG A 56 1.70 -23.33 12.35
N PHE A 57 2.47 -22.36 12.86
CA PHE A 57 2.02 -20.97 12.97
C PHE A 57 1.52 -20.38 11.65
N PHE A 58 2.16 -20.69 10.55
CA PHE A 58 1.78 -20.18 9.22
C PHE A 58 0.52 -20.85 8.64
N THR A 59 0.20 -22.05 9.05
CA THR A 59 -0.88 -22.88 8.47
C THR A 59 -2.09 -23.00 9.38
N SER A 60 -1.96 -22.69 10.67
CA SER A 60 -3.07 -22.73 11.62
C SER A 60 -3.95 -21.49 11.44
N ALA A 61 -5.27 -21.71 11.44
CA ALA A 61 -6.30 -20.68 11.50
C ALA A 61 -6.81 -20.43 12.93
N GLU A 62 -6.33 -21.20 13.90
CA GLU A 62 -6.72 -21.09 15.30
C GLU A 62 -6.03 -19.89 15.94
N TRP A 63 -6.80 -19.11 16.71
CA TRP A 63 -6.30 -18.00 17.49
C TRP A 63 -7.11 -17.92 18.78
N ASP A 64 -6.58 -18.49 19.83
CA ASP A 64 -7.24 -18.58 21.14
C ASP A 64 -6.27 -18.25 22.28
N PRO A 65 -6.38 -17.06 22.86
CA PRO A 65 -5.56 -16.65 24.00
C PRO A 65 -5.78 -17.47 25.27
N VAL A 66 -6.93 -18.16 25.40
CA VAL A 66 -7.26 -18.95 26.60
C VAL A 66 -6.49 -20.25 26.59
N THR A 67 -6.45 -20.92 25.45
CA THR A 67 -5.72 -22.19 25.26
C THR A 67 -4.27 -22.00 24.85
N ASN A 68 -3.83 -20.75 24.61
CA ASN A 68 -2.51 -20.39 24.07
C ASN A 68 -2.20 -21.06 22.71
N GLU A 69 -3.21 -21.22 21.87
CA GLU A 69 -3.04 -21.70 20.49
C GLU A 69 -3.11 -20.51 19.54
N PHE A 70 -2.04 -20.31 18.76
CA PHE A 70 -1.92 -19.14 17.86
C PHE A 70 -1.51 -19.57 16.46
N GLY A 71 -2.12 -18.92 15.45
CA GLY A 71 -1.85 -19.15 14.04
C GLY A 71 -2.02 -17.90 13.18
N ALA A 72 -1.15 -17.73 12.21
CA ALA A 72 -1.06 -16.54 11.39
C ALA A 72 -1.89 -16.59 10.08
N LEU A 73 -2.48 -17.75 9.73
CA LEU A 73 -3.12 -17.96 8.43
C LEU A 73 -4.20 -16.93 8.14
N VAL A 74 -5.10 -16.69 9.08
CA VAL A 74 -6.21 -15.74 8.89
C VAL A 74 -5.71 -14.32 8.70
N PRO A 75 -4.83 -13.77 9.57
CA PRO A 75 -4.26 -12.45 9.39
C PRO A 75 -3.43 -12.29 8.10
N ILE A 76 -2.66 -13.31 7.69
CA ILE A 76 -1.89 -13.30 6.45
C ILE A 76 -2.82 -13.19 5.24
N VAL A 77 -3.81 -14.09 5.14
CA VAL A 77 -4.77 -14.10 4.03
C VAL A 77 -5.55 -12.79 3.99
N GLY A 78 -6.03 -12.30 5.13
CA GLY A 78 -6.75 -11.04 5.20
C GLY A 78 -5.91 -9.85 4.73
N THR A 79 -4.65 -9.74 5.14
CA THR A 79 -3.73 -8.68 4.70
C THR A 79 -3.50 -8.73 3.18
N LEU A 80 -3.25 -9.91 2.63
CA LEU A 80 -3.00 -10.06 1.19
C LEU A 80 -4.26 -9.80 0.36
N VAL A 81 -5.41 -10.32 0.79
CA VAL A 81 -6.68 -10.16 0.06
C VAL A 81 -7.17 -8.71 0.09
N THR A 82 -7.17 -8.05 1.25
CA THR A 82 -7.58 -6.63 1.34
C THR A 82 -6.67 -5.72 0.52
N SER A 83 -5.36 -5.94 0.56
CA SER A 83 -4.40 -5.19 -0.26
C SER A 83 -4.57 -5.46 -1.75
N ALA A 84 -4.84 -6.70 -2.15
CA ALA A 84 -5.10 -7.05 -3.55
C ALA A 84 -6.38 -6.38 -4.07
N ILE A 85 -7.48 -6.42 -3.31
CA ILE A 85 -8.74 -5.74 -3.65
C ILE A 85 -8.50 -4.23 -3.77
N ALA A 86 -7.78 -3.65 -2.80
CA ALA A 86 -7.49 -2.22 -2.80
C ALA A 86 -6.73 -1.79 -4.06
N LEU A 87 -5.70 -2.51 -4.45
CA LEU A 87 -4.91 -2.19 -5.65
C LEU A 87 -5.66 -2.43 -6.94
N LEU A 88 -6.46 -3.50 -7.00
CA LEU A 88 -7.27 -3.81 -8.17
C LEU A 88 -8.26 -2.68 -8.51
N ILE A 89 -8.76 -1.99 -7.49
CA ILE A 89 -9.61 -0.81 -7.63
C ILE A 89 -8.75 0.46 -7.81
N ALA A 90 -7.73 0.64 -6.97
CA ALA A 90 -6.98 1.89 -6.92
C ALA A 90 -6.14 2.15 -8.17
N ILE A 91 -5.53 1.12 -8.78
CA ILE A 91 -4.67 1.32 -9.95
C ILE A 91 -5.44 1.90 -11.14
N PRO A 92 -6.55 1.30 -11.62
CA PRO A 92 -7.27 1.84 -12.78
C PRO A 92 -7.90 3.20 -12.50
N VAL A 93 -8.43 3.41 -11.28
CA VAL A 93 -9.03 4.69 -10.91
C VAL A 93 -7.97 5.80 -10.83
N SER A 94 -6.83 5.53 -10.20
CA SER A 94 -5.71 6.48 -10.12
C SER A 94 -5.14 6.83 -11.48
N PHE A 95 -5.02 5.83 -12.37
CA PHE A 95 -4.60 6.05 -13.74
C PHE A 95 -5.58 6.96 -14.49
N GLY A 96 -6.88 6.71 -14.36
CA GLY A 96 -7.94 7.56 -14.96
C GLY A 96 -7.90 8.99 -14.42
N ILE A 97 -7.70 9.18 -13.12
CA ILE A 97 -7.56 10.50 -12.49
C ILE A 97 -6.32 11.22 -13.02
N ALA A 98 -5.17 10.56 -13.05
CA ALA A 98 -3.93 11.15 -13.55
C ALA A 98 -4.05 11.54 -15.03
N LEU A 99 -4.62 10.67 -15.87
CA LEU A 99 -4.90 10.95 -17.29
C LEU A 99 -5.83 12.15 -17.44
N PHE A 100 -6.92 12.19 -16.68
CA PHE A 100 -7.85 13.32 -16.72
C PHE A 100 -7.16 14.64 -16.38
N LEU A 101 -6.35 14.65 -15.31
CA LEU A 101 -5.66 15.86 -14.86
C LEU A 101 -4.59 16.36 -15.84
N THR A 102 -3.87 15.45 -16.48
CA THR A 102 -2.74 15.84 -17.35
C THR A 102 -3.17 16.18 -18.77
N GLU A 103 -4.12 15.41 -19.34
CA GLU A 103 -4.45 15.52 -20.76
C GLU A 103 -5.85 16.11 -21.03
N LEU A 104 -6.87 15.79 -20.22
CA LEU A 104 -8.26 16.13 -20.50
C LEU A 104 -8.75 17.39 -19.77
N SER A 105 -8.21 17.65 -18.58
CA SER A 105 -8.69 18.73 -17.73
C SER A 105 -8.36 20.12 -18.30
N PRO A 106 -9.32 21.05 -18.33
CA PRO A 106 -9.06 22.44 -18.70
C PRO A 106 -8.07 23.06 -17.71
N ARG A 107 -7.24 24.00 -18.20
CA ARG A 107 -6.12 24.60 -17.43
C ARG A 107 -6.54 25.19 -16.09
N TRP A 108 -7.73 25.80 -16.01
CA TRP A 108 -8.25 26.43 -14.80
C TRP A 108 -8.64 25.41 -13.71
N LEU A 109 -9.02 24.18 -14.10
CA LEU A 109 -9.47 23.11 -13.18
C LEU A 109 -8.31 22.19 -12.76
N ARG A 110 -7.26 22.09 -13.57
CA ARG A 110 -6.13 21.18 -13.34
C ARG A 110 -5.46 21.41 -11.98
N ARG A 111 -5.17 22.65 -11.65
CA ARG A 111 -4.49 23.02 -10.40
C ARG A 111 -5.37 22.83 -9.15
N PRO A 112 -6.62 23.30 -9.10
CA PRO A 112 -7.52 23.05 -7.95
C PRO A 112 -7.75 21.56 -7.67
N LEU A 113 -8.00 20.75 -8.70
CA LEU A 113 -8.20 19.32 -8.53
C LEU A 113 -6.93 18.61 -8.09
N GLY A 114 -5.77 18.99 -8.62
CA GLY A 114 -4.49 18.45 -8.18
C GLY A 114 -4.27 18.69 -6.68
N ILE A 115 -4.47 19.93 -6.20
CA ILE A 115 -4.39 20.26 -4.77
C ILE A 115 -5.41 19.47 -3.94
N ALA A 116 -6.65 19.31 -4.44
CA ALA A 116 -7.67 18.54 -3.73
C ALA A 116 -7.25 17.07 -3.54
N ILE A 117 -6.64 16.44 -4.56
CA ILE A 117 -6.15 15.06 -4.48
C ILE A 117 -4.97 14.96 -3.50
N GLU A 118 -4.05 15.93 -3.51
CA GLU A 118 -2.95 15.97 -2.55
C GLU A 118 -3.45 16.13 -1.11
N LEU A 119 -4.47 16.96 -0.88
CA LEU A 119 -5.11 17.11 0.44
C LEU A 119 -5.80 15.81 0.88
N LEU A 120 -6.49 15.10 -0.02
CA LEU A 120 -7.08 13.79 0.27
C LEU A 120 -6.01 12.76 0.68
N ALA A 121 -4.85 12.76 0.02
CA ALA A 121 -3.73 11.89 0.38
C ALA A 121 -3.16 12.17 1.78
N GLY A 122 -3.33 13.40 2.28
CA GLY A 122 -2.90 13.85 3.62
C GLY A 122 -3.88 13.55 4.75
N ILE A 123 -5.09 13.07 4.46
CA ILE A 123 -6.09 12.75 5.51
C ILE A 123 -5.58 11.55 6.34
N PRO A 124 -5.62 11.64 7.70
CA PRO A 124 -5.29 10.51 8.57
C PRO A 124 -6.16 9.28 8.29
N SER A 125 -5.55 8.09 8.24
CA SER A 125 -6.24 6.84 7.89
C SER A 125 -7.40 6.48 8.83
N ILE A 126 -7.31 6.88 10.09
CA ILE A 126 -8.38 6.69 11.08
C ILE A 126 -9.70 7.35 10.64
N ILE A 127 -9.63 8.49 9.95
CA ILE A 127 -10.84 9.20 9.46
C ILE A 127 -11.52 8.37 8.38
N TYR A 128 -10.75 7.77 7.47
CA TYR A 128 -11.30 6.84 6.47
C TYR A 128 -11.93 5.61 7.13
N GLY A 129 -11.30 5.07 8.18
CA GLY A 129 -11.84 3.94 8.96
C GLY A 129 -13.15 4.27 9.65
N MET A 130 -13.22 5.39 10.36
CA MET A 130 -14.46 5.84 11.04
C MET A 130 -15.57 6.15 10.04
N TRP A 131 -15.27 6.88 8.97
CA TRP A 131 -16.24 7.14 7.90
C TRP A 131 -16.71 5.82 7.26
N GLY A 132 -15.77 4.90 7.04
CA GLY A 132 -16.04 3.55 6.55
C GLY A 132 -17.01 2.78 7.43
N LEU A 133 -16.80 2.80 8.74
CA LEU A 133 -17.64 2.07 9.70
C LEU A 133 -19.03 2.72 9.88
N PHE A 134 -19.09 4.06 10.05
CA PHE A 134 -20.34 4.70 10.44
C PHE A 134 -21.20 5.14 9.25
N VAL A 135 -20.62 5.34 8.08
CA VAL A 135 -21.35 5.82 6.89
C VAL A 135 -21.37 4.79 5.77
N PHE A 136 -20.18 4.31 5.36
CA PHE A 136 -20.09 3.41 4.22
C PHE A 136 -20.64 2.01 4.54
N ALA A 137 -20.27 1.41 5.68
CA ALA A 137 -20.66 0.04 6.01
C ALA A 137 -22.18 -0.14 6.14
N PRO A 138 -22.96 0.73 6.82
CA PRO A 138 -24.43 0.63 6.83
C PRO A 138 -25.02 0.75 5.42
N MET A 139 -24.59 1.75 4.64
CA MET A 139 -25.08 1.92 3.27
C MET A 139 -24.75 0.70 2.39
N PHE A 140 -23.57 0.12 2.56
CA PHE A 140 -23.12 -1.05 1.82
C PHE A 140 -23.91 -2.31 2.21
N ALA A 141 -24.23 -2.47 3.51
CA ALA A 141 -25.05 -3.55 4.04
C ALA A 141 -26.48 -3.52 3.48
N ASP A 142 -27.08 -2.31 3.43
CA ASP A 142 -28.49 -2.18 3.08
C ASP A 142 -28.75 -2.25 1.57
N HIS A 143 -27.81 -1.76 0.75
CA HIS A 143 -28.06 -1.57 -0.67
C HIS A 143 -27.20 -2.45 -1.58
N VAL A 144 -25.92 -2.65 -1.25
CA VAL A 144 -24.98 -3.29 -2.17
C VAL A 144 -24.78 -4.77 -1.84
N GLN A 145 -24.59 -5.13 -0.58
CA GLN A 145 -24.35 -6.53 -0.21
C GLN A 145 -25.54 -7.45 -0.57
N PRO A 146 -26.82 -7.08 -0.34
CA PRO A 146 -27.95 -7.91 -0.75
C PRO A 146 -27.97 -8.17 -2.26
N TRP A 147 -27.69 -7.15 -3.05
CA TRP A 147 -27.59 -7.26 -4.50
C TRP A 147 -26.43 -8.19 -4.93
N LEU A 148 -25.25 -8.07 -4.30
CA LEU A 148 -24.11 -8.95 -4.58
C LEU A 148 -24.44 -10.41 -4.23
N ILE A 149 -25.11 -10.65 -3.11
CA ILE A 149 -25.51 -11.98 -2.66
C ILE A 149 -26.55 -12.59 -3.63
N GLU A 150 -27.53 -11.80 -4.03
CA GLU A 150 -28.59 -12.26 -4.95
C GLU A 150 -28.05 -12.57 -6.35
N LYS A 151 -27.20 -11.69 -6.90
CA LYS A 151 -26.74 -11.79 -8.30
C LYS A 151 -25.50 -12.64 -8.48
N LEU A 152 -24.52 -12.55 -7.55
CA LEU A 152 -23.25 -13.26 -7.66
C LEU A 152 -23.23 -14.56 -6.84
N GLY A 153 -24.00 -14.63 -5.74
CA GLY A 153 -24.07 -15.81 -4.88
C GLY A 153 -24.47 -17.11 -5.57
N PRO A 154 -25.39 -17.11 -6.57
CA PRO A 154 -25.76 -18.32 -7.32
C PRO A 154 -24.70 -18.78 -8.33
N LEU A 155 -23.66 -17.96 -8.66
CA LEU A 155 -22.67 -18.32 -9.65
C LEU A 155 -21.73 -19.43 -9.16
N PRO A 156 -21.43 -20.46 -9.97
CA PRO A 156 -20.68 -21.64 -9.51
C PRO A 156 -19.24 -21.33 -9.13
N ILE A 157 -18.59 -20.33 -9.73
CA ILE A 157 -17.18 -19.98 -9.47
C ILE A 157 -17.07 -18.86 -8.43
N PHE A 158 -17.87 -17.80 -8.57
CA PHE A 158 -17.80 -16.60 -7.74
C PHE A 158 -18.75 -16.63 -6.55
N GLY A 159 -19.74 -17.52 -6.54
CA GLY A 159 -20.76 -17.61 -5.49
C GLY A 159 -20.18 -17.71 -4.07
N PRO A 160 -19.22 -18.60 -3.81
CA PRO A 160 -18.62 -18.72 -2.48
C PRO A 160 -17.99 -17.41 -1.94
N LEU A 161 -17.57 -16.50 -2.85
CA LEU A 161 -16.98 -15.21 -2.45
C LEU A 161 -18.02 -14.17 -2.00
N PHE A 162 -19.30 -14.35 -2.36
CA PHE A 162 -20.38 -13.40 -2.11
C PHE A 162 -21.55 -14.01 -1.32
N GLN A 163 -21.30 -15.05 -0.54
CA GLN A 163 -22.28 -15.66 0.35
C GLN A 163 -22.15 -15.12 1.77
N GLY A 164 -23.26 -15.10 2.53
CA GLY A 164 -23.24 -14.74 3.94
C GLY A 164 -24.33 -13.74 4.32
N ILE A 165 -24.16 -13.14 5.49
CA ILE A 165 -25.09 -12.15 6.05
C ILE A 165 -24.59 -10.73 5.65
N PRO A 166 -25.45 -9.83 5.17
CA PRO A 166 -25.06 -8.46 4.83
C PRO A 166 -24.83 -7.64 6.12
N MET A 167 -23.61 -7.67 6.63
CA MET A 167 -23.22 -6.97 7.87
C MET A 167 -22.59 -5.59 7.61
N GLY A 168 -22.27 -5.28 6.38
CA GLY A 168 -21.56 -4.05 6.01
C GLY A 168 -20.06 -4.06 6.29
N ILE A 169 -19.62 -4.70 7.37
CA ILE A 169 -18.22 -4.92 7.72
C ILE A 169 -17.70 -6.24 7.14
N GLY A 170 -16.43 -6.30 6.80
CA GLY A 170 -15.80 -7.51 6.25
C GLY A 170 -14.61 -7.21 5.35
N VAL A 171 -14.04 -8.26 4.78
CA VAL A 171 -12.81 -8.19 3.96
C VAL A 171 -13.00 -7.29 2.72
N LEU A 172 -14.16 -7.39 2.03
CA LEU A 172 -14.45 -6.57 0.85
C LEU A 172 -14.58 -5.08 1.22
N THR A 173 -15.31 -4.77 2.29
CA THR A 173 -15.46 -3.40 2.78
C THR A 173 -14.10 -2.80 3.14
N ALA A 174 -13.27 -3.57 3.85
CA ALA A 174 -11.91 -3.14 4.19
C ALA A 174 -11.07 -2.87 2.93
N GLY A 175 -11.14 -3.75 1.93
CA GLY A 175 -10.45 -3.55 0.65
C GLY A 175 -10.92 -2.31 -0.11
N ILE A 176 -12.22 -2.00 -0.10
CA ILE A 176 -12.79 -0.80 -0.76
C ILE A 176 -12.36 0.48 -0.02
N ILE A 177 -12.45 0.53 1.31
CA ILE A 177 -12.02 1.68 2.10
C ILE A 177 -10.52 1.92 1.93
N LEU A 178 -9.74 0.85 1.93
CA LEU A 178 -8.31 0.90 1.65
C LEU A 178 -8.01 1.43 0.23
N ALA A 179 -8.80 1.02 -0.77
CA ALA A 179 -8.70 1.56 -2.14
C ALA A 179 -8.93 3.07 -2.17
N ILE A 180 -10.03 3.55 -1.56
CA ILE A 180 -10.37 4.97 -1.50
C ILE A 180 -9.23 5.79 -0.89
N MET A 181 -8.58 5.26 0.15
CA MET A 181 -7.46 5.92 0.82
C MET A 181 -6.17 5.92 -0.03
N VAL A 182 -5.92 4.87 -0.80
CA VAL A 182 -4.68 4.72 -1.59
C VAL A 182 -4.78 5.43 -2.95
N ILE A 183 -6.00 5.57 -3.52
CA ILE A 183 -6.24 6.24 -4.80
C ILE A 183 -5.57 7.62 -4.90
N PRO A 184 -5.80 8.58 -3.98
CA PRO A 184 -5.22 9.91 -4.11
C PRO A 184 -3.68 9.87 -4.09
N PHE A 185 -3.10 8.97 -3.32
CA PHE A 185 -1.66 8.80 -3.23
C PHE A 185 -1.05 8.29 -4.56
N ILE A 186 -1.62 7.22 -5.13
CA ILE A 186 -1.15 6.69 -6.43
C ILE A 186 -1.41 7.71 -7.55
N ALA A 187 -2.59 8.36 -7.55
CA ALA A 187 -2.96 9.32 -8.57
C ALA A 187 -2.02 10.55 -8.61
N SER A 188 -1.61 11.06 -7.44
CA SER A 188 -0.66 12.19 -7.38
C SER A 188 0.70 11.82 -7.98
N VAL A 189 1.23 10.64 -7.62
CA VAL A 189 2.51 10.15 -8.18
C VAL A 189 2.40 9.93 -9.69
N MET A 190 1.31 9.29 -10.16
CA MET A 190 1.12 9.07 -11.59
C MET A 190 0.98 10.38 -12.37
N ARG A 191 0.27 11.39 -11.84
CA ARG A 191 0.16 12.71 -12.43
C ARG A 191 1.55 13.35 -12.59
N ASP A 192 2.33 13.39 -11.53
CA ASP A 192 3.67 14.01 -11.56
C ASP A 192 4.58 13.32 -12.58
N VAL A 193 4.48 12.00 -12.68
CA VAL A 193 5.23 11.20 -13.66
C VAL A 193 4.76 11.47 -15.10
N PHE A 194 3.45 11.65 -15.35
CA PHE A 194 2.92 11.97 -16.68
C PHE A 194 3.31 13.40 -17.12
N GLU A 195 3.47 14.32 -16.19
CA GLU A 195 3.92 15.70 -16.46
C GLU A 195 5.39 15.79 -16.90
N VAL A 196 6.24 14.79 -16.58
CA VAL A 196 7.64 14.74 -17.00
C VAL A 196 7.80 14.50 -18.50
N VAL A 197 6.78 13.96 -19.18
CA VAL A 197 6.85 13.67 -20.63
C VAL A 197 7.00 14.98 -21.43
N PRO A 198 8.07 15.12 -22.26
CA PRO A 198 8.26 16.31 -23.08
C PRO A 198 7.05 16.60 -23.98
N THR A 199 6.60 17.85 -23.96
CA THR A 199 5.44 18.30 -24.77
C THR A 199 5.65 18.03 -26.25
N LEU A 200 6.88 18.15 -26.75
CA LEU A 200 7.24 17.89 -28.15
C LEU A 200 6.87 16.46 -28.60
N LEU A 201 7.03 15.46 -27.74
CA LEU A 201 6.66 14.07 -28.07
C LEU A 201 5.14 13.92 -28.23
N LYS A 202 4.37 14.56 -27.33
CA LYS A 202 2.92 14.55 -27.38
C LYS A 202 2.40 15.33 -28.60
N GLU A 203 2.93 16.52 -28.84
CA GLU A 203 2.58 17.37 -29.99
C GLU A 203 2.89 16.70 -31.32
N SER A 204 4.03 16.02 -31.43
CA SER A 204 4.41 15.27 -32.63
C SER A 204 3.42 14.15 -32.93
N ALA A 205 2.98 13.41 -31.90
CA ALA A 205 2.00 12.35 -32.07
C ALA A 205 0.60 12.91 -32.48
N TYR A 206 0.17 14.02 -31.86
CA TYR A 206 -1.05 14.73 -32.29
C TYR A 206 -0.94 15.25 -33.71
N GLY A 207 0.22 15.78 -34.12
CA GLY A 207 0.50 16.24 -35.48
C GLY A 207 0.40 15.14 -36.54
N LEU A 208 0.63 13.87 -36.15
CA LEU A 208 0.43 12.68 -36.98
C LEU A 208 -1.03 12.18 -36.97
N GLY A 209 -1.94 12.86 -36.28
CA GLY A 209 -3.36 12.51 -36.22
C GLY A 209 -3.73 11.54 -35.12
N ALA A 210 -2.83 11.26 -34.13
CA ALA A 210 -3.13 10.39 -33.02
C ALA A 210 -4.22 11.00 -32.10
N THR A 211 -5.11 10.16 -31.61
CA THR A 211 -6.09 10.51 -30.57
C THR A 211 -5.42 10.65 -29.20
N THR A 212 -6.08 11.31 -28.25
CA THR A 212 -5.56 11.43 -26.86
C THR A 212 -5.30 10.06 -26.22
N TRP A 213 -6.16 9.07 -26.51
CA TRP A 213 -5.97 7.70 -26.03
C TRP A 213 -4.71 7.04 -26.59
N GLU A 214 -4.47 7.21 -27.89
CA GLU A 214 -3.28 6.68 -28.54
C GLU A 214 -2.00 7.36 -28.04
N VAL A 215 -2.03 8.68 -27.83
CA VAL A 215 -0.89 9.40 -27.23
C VAL A 215 -0.60 8.89 -25.84
N MET A 216 -1.63 8.66 -24.98
CA MET A 216 -1.43 8.09 -23.66
C MET A 216 -0.82 6.69 -23.70
N TRP A 217 -1.33 5.82 -24.58
CA TRP A 217 -0.97 4.40 -24.61
C TRP A 217 0.36 4.13 -25.32
N HIS A 218 0.70 4.93 -26.34
CA HIS A 218 1.90 4.72 -27.15
C HIS A 218 3.05 5.71 -26.90
N VAL A 219 2.77 6.84 -26.24
CA VAL A 219 3.81 7.85 -25.95
C VAL A 219 4.01 8.02 -24.44
N VAL A 220 2.94 8.39 -23.70
CA VAL A 220 3.07 8.76 -22.28
C VAL A 220 3.38 7.54 -21.42
N LEU A 221 2.57 6.48 -21.52
CA LEU A 221 2.72 5.29 -20.69
C LEU A 221 4.06 4.56 -20.92
N PRO A 222 4.51 4.31 -22.16
CA PRO A 222 5.83 3.70 -22.40
C PRO A 222 6.98 4.55 -21.86
N TYR A 223 6.90 5.88 -22.01
CA TYR A 223 7.92 6.81 -21.50
C TYR A 223 7.98 6.81 -19.96
N THR A 224 6.84 6.68 -19.30
CA THR A 224 6.70 6.85 -17.85
C THR A 224 6.52 5.55 -17.07
N LYS A 225 6.56 4.38 -17.70
CA LYS A 225 6.24 3.08 -17.09
C LYS A 225 7.00 2.77 -15.81
N ILE A 226 8.27 3.19 -15.68
CA ILE A 226 9.06 2.98 -14.47
C ILE A 226 8.48 3.81 -13.32
N GLY A 227 8.13 5.07 -13.59
CA GLY A 227 7.52 5.95 -12.60
C GLY A 227 6.13 5.51 -12.19
N VAL A 228 5.29 5.10 -13.16
CA VAL A 228 3.96 4.52 -12.90
C VAL A 228 4.06 3.29 -12.02
N ALA A 229 4.95 2.36 -12.35
CA ALA A 229 5.16 1.18 -11.54
C ALA A 229 5.75 1.52 -10.16
N GLY A 230 6.61 2.54 -10.06
CA GLY A 230 7.07 3.10 -8.79
C GLY A 230 5.90 3.60 -7.92
N GLY A 231 4.96 4.36 -8.50
CA GLY A 231 3.74 4.82 -7.83
C GLY A 231 2.86 3.67 -7.32
N ILE A 232 2.67 2.63 -8.14
CA ILE A 232 1.94 1.42 -7.75
C ILE A 232 2.64 0.71 -6.59
N MET A 233 3.96 0.57 -6.63
CA MET A 233 4.73 -0.06 -5.55
C MET A 233 4.64 0.71 -4.23
N LEU A 234 4.69 2.04 -4.28
CA LEU A 234 4.51 2.88 -3.10
C LEU A 234 3.09 2.70 -2.54
N GLY A 235 2.07 2.65 -3.40
CA GLY A 235 0.69 2.35 -3.01
C GLY A 235 0.53 0.96 -2.40
N LEU A 236 1.19 -0.05 -2.95
CA LEU A 236 1.21 -1.42 -2.43
C LEU A 236 1.85 -1.48 -1.04
N GLY A 237 3.00 -0.84 -0.86
CA GLY A 237 3.66 -0.77 0.46
C GLY A 237 2.76 -0.12 1.51
N ARG A 238 2.05 0.95 1.14
CA ARG A 238 1.06 1.60 2.00
C ARG A 238 -0.13 0.69 2.31
N ALA A 239 -0.67 -0.02 1.31
CA ALA A 239 -1.81 -0.92 1.48
C ALA A 239 -1.50 -2.11 2.41
N LEU A 240 -0.32 -2.73 2.27
CA LEU A 240 0.10 -3.86 3.12
C LEU A 240 0.30 -3.46 4.58
N GLY A 241 0.76 -2.24 4.84
CA GLY A 241 1.04 -1.73 6.20
C GLY A 241 -0.12 -0.95 6.82
N GLU A 242 -1.28 -0.83 6.16
CA GLU A 242 -2.38 -0.03 6.69
C GLU A 242 -3.02 -0.69 7.90
N THR A 243 -3.16 0.08 8.96
CA THR A 243 -3.66 -0.41 10.24
C THR A 243 -5.05 0.15 10.53
N MET A 244 -5.16 1.47 10.76
CA MET A 244 -6.36 2.06 11.35
C MET A 244 -7.58 2.01 10.41
N ALA A 245 -7.43 2.32 9.12
CA ALA A 245 -8.55 2.28 8.21
C ALA A 245 -9.16 0.87 8.09
N VAL A 246 -8.32 -0.15 8.07
CA VAL A 246 -8.73 -1.55 7.96
C VAL A 246 -9.34 -2.07 9.26
N THR A 247 -8.72 -1.79 10.41
CA THR A 247 -9.17 -2.27 11.74
C THR A 247 -10.63 -1.92 12.03
N PHE A 248 -11.09 -0.74 11.63
CA PHE A 248 -12.47 -0.31 11.87
C PHE A 248 -13.52 -1.08 11.07
N VAL A 249 -13.18 -1.61 9.90
CA VAL A 249 -14.16 -2.13 8.94
C VAL A 249 -13.97 -3.59 8.55
N ILE A 250 -12.86 -4.24 8.95
CA ILE A 250 -12.59 -5.64 8.60
C ILE A 250 -13.38 -6.64 9.46
N GLY A 251 -13.77 -6.23 10.69
CA GLY A 251 -14.59 -7.02 11.60
C GLY A 251 -13.81 -7.87 12.61
N ASN A 252 -12.47 -7.92 12.53
CA ASN A 252 -11.54 -8.50 13.51
C ASN A 252 -11.85 -9.95 13.93
N ALA A 253 -12.34 -10.79 13.00
CA ALA A 253 -12.66 -12.17 13.24
C ALA A 253 -11.50 -13.11 12.86
N HIS A 254 -11.05 -13.94 13.81
CA HIS A 254 -10.04 -14.96 13.60
C HIS A 254 -10.62 -16.23 12.97
N LYS A 255 -11.41 -16.07 11.91
CA LYS A 255 -12.03 -17.18 11.19
C LYS A 255 -11.78 -17.06 9.70
N LEU A 256 -11.23 -18.10 9.11
CA LEU A 256 -11.06 -18.17 7.68
C LEU A 256 -12.42 -18.40 7.01
N SER A 257 -12.80 -17.49 6.12
CA SER A 257 -13.98 -17.60 5.28
C SER A 257 -13.61 -17.43 3.81
N ALA A 258 -14.22 -18.22 2.94
CA ALA A 258 -14.10 -18.00 1.50
C ALA A 258 -14.83 -16.73 1.04
N SER A 259 -15.83 -16.28 1.81
CA SER A 259 -16.62 -15.10 1.46
C SER A 259 -15.92 -13.80 1.85
N LEU A 260 -15.83 -12.91 0.89
CA LEU A 260 -15.30 -11.55 1.06
C LEU A 260 -16.25 -10.62 1.83
N LEU A 261 -17.53 -11.01 1.98
CA LEU A 261 -18.52 -10.24 2.72
C LEU A 261 -18.45 -10.50 4.22
N MET A 262 -17.81 -11.60 4.62
CA MET A 262 -17.70 -11.98 6.02
C MET A 262 -16.56 -11.24 6.74
N PRO A 263 -16.70 -11.00 8.05
CA PRO A 263 -15.62 -10.50 8.87
C PRO A 263 -14.36 -11.36 8.77
N GLY A 264 -13.21 -10.72 8.76
CA GLY A 264 -11.89 -11.33 8.76
C GLY A 264 -10.95 -10.56 9.69
N ASN A 265 -9.65 -10.84 9.58
CA ASN A 265 -8.63 -10.10 10.30
C ASN A 265 -7.43 -9.83 9.39
N SER A 266 -6.66 -8.78 9.67
CA SER A 266 -5.37 -8.53 9.06
C SER A 266 -4.28 -8.52 10.11
N ILE A 267 -3.01 -8.68 9.71
CA ILE A 267 -1.89 -8.66 10.66
C ILE A 267 -1.87 -7.33 11.42
N SER A 268 -1.96 -6.21 10.71
CA SER A 268 -1.93 -4.89 11.34
C SER A 268 -3.13 -4.66 12.26
N SER A 269 -4.31 -5.19 11.90
CA SER A 269 -5.53 -5.10 12.71
C SER A 269 -5.43 -5.93 13.98
N ALA A 270 -4.94 -7.17 13.88
CA ALA A 270 -4.70 -8.03 15.05
C ALA A 270 -3.72 -7.36 16.03
N LEU A 271 -2.61 -6.83 15.53
CA LEU A 271 -1.64 -6.10 16.35
C LEU A 271 -2.25 -4.88 17.05
N ALA A 272 -3.04 -4.08 16.32
CA ALA A 272 -3.63 -2.86 16.88
C ALA A 272 -4.66 -3.15 17.98
N ASN A 273 -5.42 -4.22 17.84
CA ASN A 273 -6.47 -4.55 18.80
C ASN A 273 -5.96 -5.33 20.02
N GLU A 274 -5.00 -6.22 19.82
CA GLU A 274 -4.68 -7.23 20.83
C GLU A 274 -3.36 -6.95 21.57
N PHE A 275 -2.44 -6.17 21.00
CA PHE A 275 -1.11 -5.97 21.58
C PHE A 275 -1.14 -5.37 22.99
N ASN A 276 -2.07 -4.45 23.26
CA ASN A 276 -2.22 -3.80 24.56
C ASN A 276 -2.94 -4.69 25.59
N GLU A 277 -3.67 -5.69 25.14
CA GLU A 277 -4.43 -6.63 25.98
C GLU A 277 -3.71 -7.94 26.19
N ALA A 278 -2.60 -8.18 25.46
CA ALA A 278 -1.87 -9.43 25.50
C ALA A 278 -1.20 -9.65 26.87
N VAL A 279 -1.64 -10.70 27.56
CA VAL A 279 -1.09 -11.12 28.85
C VAL A 279 -0.34 -12.45 28.66
N GLY A 280 0.91 -12.49 29.15
CA GLY A 280 1.76 -13.67 29.04
C GLY A 280 2.78 -13.60 27.91
N GLU A 281 3.89 -14.31 28.11
CA GLU A 281 5.03 -14.27 27.20
C GLU A 281 4.71 -14.85 25.81
N LEU A 282 3.97 -15.95 25.76
CA LEU A 282 3.68 -16.63 24.50
C LEU A 282 2.72 -15.83 23.61
N TYR A 283 1.68 -15.21 24.19
CA TYR A 283 0.73 -14.39 23.45
C TYR A 283 1.43 -13.14 22.87
N THR A 284 2.17 -12.42 23.69
CA THR A 284 2.94 -11.27 23.22
C THR A 284 3.95 -11.67 22.13
N SER A 285 4.62 -12.82 22.31
CA SER A 285 5.56 -13.34 21.30
C SER A 285 4.87 -13.71 19.97
N ALA A 286 3.67 -14.29 20.02
CA ALA A 286 2.89 -14.59 18.82
C ALA A 286 2.49 -13.32 18.05
N LEU A 287 2.11 -12.26 18.76
CA LEU A 287 1.85 -10.95 18.13
C LEU A 287 3.12 -10.35 17.52
N VAL A 288 4.27 -10.44 18.20
CA VAL A 288 5.56 -9.98 17.66
C VAL A 288 5.94 -10.79 16.41
N GLU A 289 5.64 -12.10 16.39
CA GLU A 289 5.85 -12.96 15.22
C GLU A 289 4.96 -12.55 14.05
N LEU A 290 3.69 -12.17 14.27
CA LEU A 290 2.85 -11.57 13.24
C LEU A 290 3.48 -10.31 12.65
N GLY A 291 4.06 -9.45 13.50
CA GLY A 291 4.79 -8.26 13.04
C GLY A 291 6.01 -8.60 12.17
N LEU A 292 6.77 -9.62 12.56
CA LEU A 292 7.90 -10.14 11.77
C LEU A 292 7.43 -10.70 10.42
N ILE A 293 6.32 -11.41 10.40
CA ILE A 293 5.70 -11.95 9.18
C ILE A 293 5.24 -10.82 8.25
N LEU A 294 4.61 -9.77 8.78
CA LEU A 294 4.22 -8.60 8.00
C LEU A 294 5.42 -7.92 7.34
N PHE A 295 6.50 -7.75 8.11
CA PHE A 295 7.76 -7.23 7.58
C PHE A 295 8.30 -8.10 6.44
N LEU A 296 8.30 -9.43 6.62
CA LEU A 296 8.78 -10.39 5.61
C LEU A 296 7.91 -10.36 4.34
N ILE A 297 6.58 -10.38 4.48
CA ILE A 297 5.64 -10.30 3.36
C ILE A 297 5.87 -9.01 2.58
N THR A 298 5.93 -7.88 3.27
CA THR A 298 6.16 -6.58 2.64
C THR A 298 7.50 -6.54 1.89
N PHE A 299 8.55 -7.05 2.53
CA PHE A 299 9.87 -7.14 1.92
C PHE A 299 9.87 -8.02 0.66
N ILE A 300 9.27 -9.21 0.72
CA ILE A 300 9.20 -10.14 -0.42
C ILE A 300 8.40 -9.52 -1.56
N VAL A 301 7.20 -9.01 -1.27
CA VAL A 301 6.31 -8.46 -2.29
C VAL A 301 6.94 -7.25 -2.99
N LEU A 302 7.52 -6.32 -2.22
CA LEU A 302 8.20 -5.15 -2.80
C LEU A 302 9.49 -5.53 -3.55
N SER A 303 10.23 -6.53 -3.08
CA SER A 303 11.42 -7.04 -3.77
C SER A 303 11.06 -7.70 -5.10
N LEU A 304 10.00 -8.52 -5.12
CA LEU A 304 9.50 -9.13 -6.36
C LEU A 304 9.03 -8.06 -7.35
N ALA A 305 8.28 -7.07 -6.88
CA ALA A 305 7.81 -5.97 -7.71
C ALA A 305 9.01 -5.17 -8.29
N ARG A 306 10.04 -4.86 -7.51
CA ARG A 306 11.28 -4.22 -8.00
C ARG A 306 12.04 -5.10 -9.00
N TYR A 307 12.11 -6.40 -8.74
CA TYR A 307 12.77 -7.34 -9.65
C TYR A 307 12.06 -7.42 -11.00
N MET A 308 10.71 -7.45 -11.00
CA MET A 308 9.93 -7.39 -12.24
C MET A 308 10.21 -6.11 -13.05
N LEU A 309 10.27 -4.95 -12.37
CA LEU A 309 10.65 -3.69 -13.04
C LEU A 309 12.07 -3.74 -13.63
N TYR A 310 13.02 -4.22 -12.87
CA TYR A 310 14.40 -4.38 -13.36
C TYR A 310 14.47 -5.24 -14.62
N MET A 311 13.71 -6.34 -14.66
CA MET A 311 13.64 -7.18 -15.85
C MET A 311 13.04 -6.46 -17.06
N LEU A 312 11.98 -5.66 -16.85
CA LEU A 312 11.36 -4.88 -17.93
C LEU A 312 12.33 -3.83 -18.50
N THR A 313 13.05 -3.12 -17.65
CA THR A 313 14.03 -2.10 -18.09
C THR A 313 15.24 -2.71 -18.81
N LYS A 314 15.72 -3.86 -18.36
CA LYS A 314 16.87 -4.54 -18.99
C LYS A 314 16.56 -5.02 -20.42
N ARG A 315 15.32 -5.45 -20.68
CA ARG A 315 14.92 -5.89 -22.03
C ARG A 315 14.94 -4.74 -23.06
N GLU A 316 14.74 -3.51 -22.63
CA GLU A 316 14.72 -2.33 -23.51
C GLU A 316 16.11 -1.76 -23.79
N GLY A 317 17.02 -1.82 -22.82
CA GLY A 317 18.42 -1.43 -23.03
C GLY A 317 19.22 -2.39 -23.93
N SER A 318 18.67 -3.55 -24.31
CA SER A 318 19.29 -4.49 -25.23
C SER A 318 18.80 -4.37 -26.67
N THR A 319 17.86 -3.44 -26.95
CA THR A 319 17.30 -3.18 -28.29
C THR A 319 17.77 -1.85 -28.87
N THR A 320 18.69 -1.16 -28.21
CA THR A 320 19.48 -0.02 -28.73
C THR A 320 20.93 -0.42 -28.84
#